data_672729af987b37193cf9f27add2d6e5d
#
_entry.id   672729af987b37193cf9f27add2d6e5d
#
_cell.length_a   1.000
_cell.length_b   1.000
_cell.length_c   1.000
_cell.angle_alpha   90.00
_cell.angle_beta   90.00
_cell.angle_gamma   90.00
#
_symmetry.space_group_name_H-M   'P 1'
#
loop_
_entity.id
_entity.type
_entity.pdbx_description
1 polymer ?
#
loop_
_entity_poly.entity_id
_entity_poly.type
_entity_poly.pdbx_seq_one_letter_code
_entity_poly.pdbx_strand_id
1 'polypeptide(L)'
;MYKADSKIAEEFIDHQEILETLEYARSNKSNRALIEQLIDKAARCKGLSHREAALLLECDQPDLIERIFHLAQEIKHKFYGNRIVMFAPLYLSNYCVNGCVYCPYHLKNKTIARKKLTQEEIRKEVIALQDMGHKRLALEAGEDPLRNPIEYILESIRTIYSIKHKNGAIRRVNVNIAATTVENYRKLKDAGIGTYILFQETYHKENYEALHPTGPKSKYAYHTEAMDRAMEAGIDDVGLGVLFGLNTYRYDFVGLLLSLIHISEPTRRRG
;
A
#
# COMPACT_ATOMS: atom_id res chain seq x y z
N MET A 1 2.56 20.20 13.64
CA MET A 1 2.30 19.41 14.89
C MET A 1 1.47 18.20 14.50
N TYR A 2 1.94 17.03 14.86
CA TYR A 2 1.31 15.75 14.53
C TYR A 2 -0.14 15.64 15.03
N LYS A 3 -1.05 15.26 14.14
CA LYS A 3 -2.47 15.04 14.43
C LYS A 3 -2.95 13.81 13.65
N ALA A 4 -3.11 12.70 14.33
CA ALA A 4 -3.51 11.43 13.70
C ALA A 4 -4.89 11.48 13.02
N ASP A 5 -5.78 12.36 13.45
CA ASP A 5 -7.15 12.51 12.97
C ASP A 5 -7.35 13.67 11.96
N SER A 6 -6.26 14.36 11.58
CA SER A 6 -6.31 15.40 10.56
C SER A 6 -6.55 14.82 9.17
N LYS A 7 -7.21 15.58 8.29
CA LYS A 7 -7.36 15.25 6.86
C LYS A 7 -6.29 15.91 5.97
N ILE A 8 -5.32 16.56 6.57
CA ILE A 8 -4.23 17.24 5.89
C ILE A 8 -3.00 16.36 5.95
N ALA A 9 -2.46 15.99 4.80
CA ALA A 9 -1.34 15.05 4.67
C ALA A 9 -0.15 15.40 5.57
N GLU A 10 0.26 16.67 5.60
CA GLU A 10 1.42 17.15 6.36
C GLU A 10 1.16 17.23 7.88
N GLU A 11 -0.10 17.07 8.34
CA GLU A 11 -0.42 17.02 9.77
C GLU A 11 -0.44 15.58 10.31
N PHE A 12 -0.93 14.60 9.54
CA PHE A 12 -0.87 13.20 9.97
C PHE A 12 0.42 12.48 9.56
N ILE A 13 1.14 12.99 8.55
CA ILE A 13 2.53 12.64 8.23
C ILE A 13 3.41 13.82 8.61
N ASP A 14 3.54 14.07 9.90
CA ASP A 14 4.33 15.19 10.40
C ASP A 14 5.82 14.84 10.36
N HIS A 15 6.59 15.60 9.57
CA HIS A 15 8.01 15.38 9.37
C HIS A 15 8.79 15.47 10.69
N GLN A 16 8.45 16.46 11.54
CA GLN A 16 9.13 16.64 12.82
C GLN A 16 8.86 15.49 13.78
N GLU A 17 7.62 14.98 13.84
CA GLU A 17 7.28 13.79 14.64
C GLU A 17 8.08 12.56 14.19
N ILE A 18 8.27 12.38 12.87
CA ILE A 18 9.09 11.27 12.36
C ILE A 18 10.53 11.42 12.83
N LEU A 19 11.13 12.61 12.70
CA LEU A 19 12.51 12.86 13.15
C LEU A 19 12.68 12.64 14.66
N GLU A 20 11.77 13.16 15.49
CA GLU A 20 11.76 12.96 16.92
C GLU A 20 11.61 11.49 17.32
N THR A 21 10.76 10.76 16.58
CA THR A 21 10.58 9.31 16.76
C THR A 21 11.87 8.54 16.48
N LEU A 22 12.56 8.88 15.39
CA LEU A 22 13.83 8.24 15.03
C LEU A 22 14.94 8.58 16.03
N GLU A 23 15.00 9.81 16.53
CA GLU A 23 15.97 10.20 17.55
C GLU A 23 15.69 9.50 18.88
N TYR A 24 14.43 9.43 19.31
CA TYR A 24 14.02 8.65 20.48
C TYR A 24 14.45 7.19 20.36
N ALA A 25 14.19 6.56 19.21
CA ALA A 25 14.55 5.17 18.97
C ALA A 25 16.07 4.96 19.02
N ARG A 26 16.85 5.84 18.37
CA ARG A 26 18.31 5.80 18.35
C ARG A 26 18.91 5.96 19.74
N SER A 27 18.39 6.91 20.51
CA SER A 27 18.88 7.20 21.88
C SER A 27 18.59 6.05 22.85
N ASN A 28 17.60 5.21 22.57
CA ASN A 28 17.17 4.11 23.44
C ASN A 28 17.52 2.71 22.90
N LYS A 29 18.18 2.58 21.75
CA LYS A 29 18.41 1.30 21.05
C LYS A 29 19.15 0.24 21.89
N SER A 30 19.94 0.68 22.88
CA SER A 30 20.68 -0.20 23.79
C SER A 30 20.00 -0.35 25.17
N ASN A 31 18.81 0.25 25.37
CA ASN A 31 18.05 0.13 26.60
C ASN A 31 17.32 -1.22 26.67
N ARG A 32 18.05 -2.24 27.13
CA ARG A 32 17.57 -3.62 27.17
C ARG A 32 16.24 -3.77 27.91
N ALA A 33 16.13 -3.18 29.11
CA ALA A 33 14.93 -3.33 29.92
C ALA A 33 13.68 -2.76 29.21
N LEU A 34 13.83 -1.62 28.53
CA LEU A 34 12.74 -1.01 27.77
C LEU A 34 12.36 -1.89 26.56
N ILE A 35 13.34 -2.42 25.82
CA ILE A 35 13.09 -3.27 24.66
C ILE A 35 12.38 -4.56 25.09
N GLU A 36 12.80 -5.20 26.17
CA GLU A 36 12.13 -6.39 26.73
C GLU A 36 10.67 -6.10 27.11
N GLN A 37 10.40 -4.96 27.76
CA GLN A 37 9.02 -4.53 28.05
C GLN A 37 8.18 -4.35 26.79
N LEU A 38 8.75 -3.83 25.70
CA LEU A 38 8.04 -3.65 24.45
C LEU A 38 7.78 -4.98 23.74
N ILE A 39 8.71 -5.94 23.80
CA ILE A 39 8.50 -7.31 23.29
C ILE A 39 7.34 -7.96 24.07
N ASP A 40 7.31 -7.85 25.39
CA ASP A 40 6.23 -8.39 26.22
C ASP A 40 4.88 -7.68 25.96
N LYS A 41 4.91 -6.38 25.68
CA LYS A 41 3.71 -5.63 25.24
C LYS A 41 3.21 -6.12 23.88
N ALA A 42 4.11 -6.31 22.92
CA ALA A 42 3.77 -6.81 21.59
C ALA A 42 3.15 -8.21 21.65
N ALA A 43 3.65 -9.09 22.53
CA ALA A 43 3.12 -10.44 22.74
C ALA A 43 1.62 -10.46 23.12
N ARG A 44 1.12 -9.38 23.73
CA ARG A 44 -0.31 -9.23 24.06
C ARG A 44 -1.18 -8.93 22.84
N CYS A 45 -0.58 -8.65 21.67
CA CYS A 45 -1.26 -8.33 20.40
C CYS A 45 -2.23 -7.14 20.51
N LYS A 46 -1.92 -6.14 21.33
CA LYS A 46 -2.72 -4.92 21.51
C LYS A 46 -2.20 -3.71 20.73
N GLY A 47 -1.18 -3.93 19.92
CA GLY A 47 -0.52 -2.89 19.14
C GLY A 47 0.62 -2.18 19.90
N LEU A 48 1.49 -1.55 19.11
CA LEU A 48 2.57 -0.67 19.56
C LEU A 48 2.32 0.72 18.99
N SER A 49 2.77 1.76 19.68
CA SER A 49 2.84 3.09 19.08
C SER A 49 3.95 3.14 18.01
N HIS A 50 3.93 4.17 17.15
CA HIS A 50 4.99 4.37 16.15
C HIS A 50 6.37 4.53 16.79
N ARG A 51 6.48 5.22 17.94
CA ARG A 51 7.74 5.38 18.71
C ARG A 51 8.25 4.04 19.27
N GLU A 52 7.35 3.23 19.82
CA GLU A 52 7.67 1.89 20.33
C GLU A 52 8.11 0.94 19.20
N ALA A 53 7.42 0.97 18.07
CA ALA A 53 7.80 0.15 16.91
C ALA A 53 9.12 0.60 16.29
N ALA A 54 9.38 1.92 16.22
CA ALA A 54 10.66 2.45 15.78
C ALA A 54 11.83 2.02 16.69
N LEU A 55 11.60 1.96 18.00
CA LEU A 55 12.62 1.47 18.93
C LEU A 55 12.94 -0.02 18.71
N LEU A 56 11.93 -0.86 18.47
CA LEU A 56 12.19 -2.27 18.13
C LEU A 56 12.96 -2.40 16.81
N LEU A 57 12.70 -1.53 15.84
CA LEU A 57 13.43 -1.49 14.57
C LEU A 57 14.90 -1.07 14.71
N GLU A 58 15.21 -0.23 15.70
CA GLU A 58 16.59 0.23 16.01
C GLU A 58 17.34 -0.70 16.97
N CYS A 59 16.71 -1.74 17.51
CA CYS A 59 17.36 -2.66 18.44
C CYS A 59 18.63 -3.25 17.80
N ASP A 60 19.76 -3.15 18.51
CA ASP A 60 21.07 -3.65 18.05
C ASP A 60 21.59 -4.86 18.87
N GLN A 61 20.74 -5.44 19.74
CA GLN A 61 21.08 -6.57 20.59
C GLN A 61 20.63 -7.89 19.93
N PRO A 62 21.56 -8.78 19.49
CA PRO A 62 21.23 -9.92 18.66
C PRO A 62 20.19 -10.88 19.28
N ASP A 63 20.29 -11.13 20.58
CA ASP A 63 19.35 -12.01 21.29
C ASP A 63 17.92 -11.41 21.37
N LEU A 64 17.80 -10.10 21.50
CA LEU A 64 16.50 -9.42 21.49
C LEU A 64 15.92 -9.35 20.07
N ILE A 65 16.76 -9.17 19.04
CA ILE A 65 16.34 -9.24 17.63
C ILE A 65 15.77 -10.62 17.34
N GLU A 66 16.43 -11.69 17.79
CA GLU A 66 15.92 -13.05 17.61
C GLU A 66 14.58 -13.27 18.34
N ARG A 67 14.42 -12.74 19.55
CA ARG A 67 13.13 -12.75 20.26
C ARG A 67 12.03 -11.99 19.50
N ILE A 68 12.35 -10.85 18.90
CA ILE A 68 11.41 -10.07 18.08
C ILE A 68 10.95 -10.91 16.87
N PHE A 69 11.87 -11.56 16.15
CA PHE A 69 11.52 -12.40 15.01
C PHE A 69 10.69 -13.62 15.41
N HIS A 70 11.06 -14.28 16.51
CA HIS A 70 10.28 -15.42 17.02
C HIS A 70 8.86 -14.98 17.40
N LEU A 71 8.72 -13.87 18.12
CA LEU A 71 7.40 -13.32 18.47
C LEU A 71 6.58 -12.94 17.24
N ALA A 72 7.21 -12.33 16.21
CA ALA A 72 6.51 -12.02 14.96
C ALA A 72 5.97 -13.29 14.27
N GLN A 73 6.75 -14.38 14.29
CA GLN A 73 6.33 -15.68 13.78
C GLN A 73 5.13 -16.25 14.58
N GLU A 74 5.18 -16.18 15.91
CA GLU A 74 4.09 -16.62 16.77
C GLU A 74 2.80 -15.84 16.52
N ILE A 75 2.90 -14.51 16.43
CA ILE A 75 1.76 -13.63 16.12
C ILE A 75 1.18 -13.98 14.75
N LYS A 76 2.03 -14.12 13.72
CA LYS A 76 1.60 -14.56 12.38
C LYS A 76 0.88 -15.91 12.45
N HIS A 77 1.43 -16.87 13.16
CA HIS A 77 0.83 -18.20 13.29
C HIS A 77 -0.50 -18.14 14.04
N LYS A 78 -0.60 -17.34 15.09
CA LYS A 78 -1.82 -17.16 15.89
C LYS A 78 -3.00 -16.65 15.07
N PHE A 79 -2.77 -15.65 14.17
CA PHE A 79 -3.84 -15.01 13.41
C PHE A 79 -4.07 -15.63 12.03
N TYR A 80 -3.03 -16.13 11.40
CA TYR A 80 -3.07 -16.63 10.02
C TYR A 80 -2.78 -18.12 9.88
N GLY A 81 -2.27 -18.77 10.95
CA GLY A 81 -1.84 -20.17 10.89
C GLY A 81 -0.79 -20.36 9.77
N ASN A 82 -0.92 -21.46 9.05
CA ASN A 82 -0.05 -21.80 7.91
C ASN A 82 -0.53 -21.22 6.58
N ARG A 83 -1.52 -20.34 6.59
CA ARG A 83 -2.08 -19.77 5.35
C ARG A 83 -1.11 -18.80 4.70
N ILE A 84 -0.98 -18.93 3.39
CA ILE A 84 -0.29 -17.99 2.52
C ILE A 84 -1.32 -17.48 1.50
N VAL A 85 -1.38 -16.16 1.32
CA VAL A 85 -2.23 -15.55 0.30
C VAL A 85 -1.45 -15.49 -1.00
N MET A 86 -1.96 -16.19 -2.02
CA MET A 86 -1.41 -16.17 -3.36
C MET A 86 -2.30 -15.36 -4.28
N PHE A 87 -1.69 -14.50 -5.09
CA PHE A 87 -2.36 -13.75 -6.14
C PHE A 87 -1.42 -13.65 -7.35
N ALA A 88 -1.97 -13.29 -8.50
CA ALA A 88 -1.17 -12.94 -9.67
C ALA A 88 -1.41 -11.48 -10.04
N PRO A 89 -0.38 -10.71 -10.41
CA PRO A 89 -0.56 -9.41 -11.02
C PRO A 89 -1.10 -9.57 -12.45
N LEU A 90 -1.99 -8.66 -12.85
CA LEU A 90 -2.45 -8.52 -14.22
C LEU A 90 -2.25 -7.07 -14.66
N TYR A 91 -1.25 -6.86 -15.50
CA TYR A 91 -0.89 -5.54 -16.02
C TYR A 91 -1.80 -5.18 -17.19
N LEU A 92 -2.80 -4.33 -16.94
CA LEU A 92 -3.79 -3.92 -17.94
C LEU A 92 -3.20 -2.97 -18.98
N SER A 93 -2.31 -2.05 -18.52
CA SER A 93 -1.72 -1.06 -19.41
C SER A 93 -0.45 -0.43 -18.80
N ASN A 94 0.55 -0.19 -19.64
CA ASN A 94 1.77 0.55 -19.27
C ASN A 94 1.80 1.99 -19.82
N TYR A 95 0.69 2.50 -20.33
CA TYR A 95 0.55 3.92 -20.66
C TYR A 95 0.45 4.73 -19.37
N CYS A 96 1.33 5.74 -19.22
CA CYS A 96 1.39 6.60 -18.05
C CYS A 96 1.81 8.02 -18.42
N VAL A 97 1.20 9.03 -17.79
CA VAL A 97 1.49 10.45 -18.00
C VAL A 97 2.45 11.02 -16.94
N ASN A 98 2.81 10.23 -15.92
CA ASN A 98 3.69 10.66 -14.85
C ASN A 98 5.17 10.59 -15.25
N GLY A 99 5.98 11.38 -14.54
CA GLY A 99 7.43 11.45 -14.73
C GLY A 99 8.25 10.76 -13.65
N CYS A 100 7.71 9.75 -12.94
CA CYS A 100 8.40 9.07 -11.85
C CYS A 100 9.76 8.53 -12.31
N VAL A 101 10.85 9.01 -11.70
CA VAL A 101 12.22 8.77 -12.22
C VAL A 101 12.68 7.30 -12.11
N TYR A 102 12.08 6.53 -11.23
CA TYR A 102 12.41 5.11 -10.99
C TYR A 102 11.51 4.14 -11.80
N CYS A 103 10.38 4.62 -12.35
CA CYS A 103 9.38 3.74 -12.96
C CYS A 103 9.60 3.59 -14.47
N PRO A 104 9.68 2.37 -15.02
CA PRO A 104 9.84 2.19 -16.46
C PRO A 104 8.64 2.71 -17.27
N TYR A 105 7.48 2.89 -16.65
CA TYR A 105 6.28 3.41 -17.33
C TYR A 105 6.26 4.95 -17.46
N HIS A 106 7.25 5.66 -16.92
CA HIS A 106 7.25 7.13 -16.97
C HIS A 106 7.16 7.66 -18.42
N LEU A 107 6.50 8.80 -18.56
CA LEU A 107 6.13 9.39 -19.86
C LEU A 107 7.31 9.53 -20.84
N LYS A 108 8.50 9.88 -20.32
CA LYS A 108 9.70 10.14 -21.15
C LYS A 108 10.40 8.86 -21.62
N ASN A 109 10.06 7.69 -21.09
CA ASN A 109 10.67 6.44 -21.53
C ASN A 109 10.19 6.07 -22.93
N LYS A 110 11.12 6.10 -23.90
CA LYS A 110 10.87 5.76 -25.31
C LYS A 110 11.36 4.35 -25.68
N THR A 111 11.96 3.63 -24.73
CA THR A 111 12.59 2.32 -25.01
C THR A 111 11.65 1.15 -24.79
N ILE A 112 10.57 1.33 -24.04
CA ILE A 112 9.58 0.26 -23.80
C ILE A 112 8.43 0.34 -24.83
N ALA A 113 7.97 -0.82 -25.28
CA ALA A 113 6.74 -0.93 -26.05
C ALA A 113 5.53 -0.60 -25.16
N ARG A 114 4.70 0.35 -25.61
CA ARG A 114 3.46 0.69 -24.91
C ARG A 114 2.36 -0.24 -25.34
N LYS A 115 1.66 -0.80 -24.34
CA LYS A 115 0.53 -1.70 -24.57
C LYS A 115 -0.60 -1.42 -23.58
N LYS A 116 -1.82 -1.55 -24.08
CA LYS A 116 -3.05 -1.64 -23.31
C LYS A 116 -3.78 -2.90 -23.77
N LEU A 117 -4.16 -3.76 -22.84
CA LEU A 117 -4.85 -5.00 -23.18
C LEU A 117 -6.27 -4.72 -23.65
N THR A 118 -6.68 -5.42 -24.69
CA THR A 118 -8.10 -5.51 -25.09
C THR A 118 -8.84 -6.44 -24.12
N GLN A 119 -10.17 -6.37 -24.11
CA GLN A 119 -10.98 -7.27 -23.27
C GLN A 119 -10.79 -8.74 -23.65
N GLU A 120 -10.51 -9.03 -24.92
CA GLU A 120 -10.19 -10.39 -25.35
C GLU A 120 -8.83 -10.87 -24.85
N GLU A 121 -7.81 -10.00 -24.89
CA GLU A 121 -6.50 -10.32 -24.30
C GLU A 121 -6.61 -10.55 -22.82
N ILE A 122 -7.38 -9.71 -22.10
CA ILE A 122 -7.67 -9.90 -20.66
C ILE A 122 -8.28 -11.28 -20.40
N ARG A 123 -9.23 -11.72 -21.24
CA ARG A 123 -9.80 -13.07 -21.12
C ARG A 123 -8.76 -14.17 -21.26
N LYS A 124 -7.88 -14.06 -22.26
CA LYS A 124 -6.81 -15.04 -22.48
C LYS A 124 -5.84 -15.11 -21.29
N GLU A 125 -5.39 -13.96 -20.80
CA GLU A 125 -4.51 -13.88 -19.63
C GLU A 125 -5.18 -14.47 -18.37
N VAL A 126 -6.43 -14.14 -18.11
CA VAL A 126 -7.16 -14.64 -16.94
C VAL A 126 -7.36 -16.15 -17.00
N ILE A 127 -7.65 -16.72 -18.19
CA ILE A 127 -7.75 -18.17 -18.38
C ILE A 127 -6.41 -18.85 -18.09
N ALA A 128 -5.31 -18.31 -18.61
CA ALA A 128 -3.97 -18.83 -18.35
C ALA A 128 -3.63 -18.77 -16.86
N LEU A 129 -3.94 -17.66 -16.18
CA LEU A 129 -3.73 -17.53 -14.74
C LEU A 129 -4.59 -18.50 -13.92
N GLN A 130 -5.82 -18.76 -14.34
CA GLN A 130 -6.67 -19.78 -13.70
C GLN A 130 -6.14 -21.19 -13.91
N ASP A 131 -5.56 -21.50 -15.06
CA ASP A 131 -4.90 -22.79 -15.34
C ASP A 131 -3.66 -22.99 -14.45
N MET A 132 -2.96 -21.91 -14.09
CA MET A 132 -1.88 -21.90 -13.11
C MET A 132 -2.37 -22.00 -11.66
N GLY A 133 -3.69 -22.01 -11.42
CA GLY A 133 -4.29 -22.16 -10.10
C GLY A 133 -4.64 -20.86 -9.38
N HIS A 134 -4.40 -19.69 -9.98
CA HIS A 134 -4.71 -18.41 -9.35
C HIS A 134 -6.22 -18.17 -9.26
N LYS A 135 -6.65 -17.69 -8.07
CA LYS A 135 -8.05 -17.32 -7.78
C LYS A 135 -8.19 -15.85 -7.35
N ARG A 136 -7.08 -15.15 -7.23
CA ARG A 136 -6.99 -13.74 -6.86
C ARG A 136 -6.07 -13.02 -7.82
N LEU A 137 -6.46 -11.84 -8.25
CA LEU A 137 -5.65 -10.98 -9.11
C LEU A 137 -5.41 -9.64 -8.43
N ALA A 138 -4.29 -9.01 -8.77
CA ALA A 138 -4.02 -7.60 -8.54
C ALA A 138 -3.93 -6.92 -9.90
N LEU A 139 -4.83 -6.00 -10.18
CA LEU A 139 -4.82 -5.23 -11.43
C LEU A 139 -3.85 -4.07 -11.31
N GLU A 140 -3.01 -3.92 -12.31
CA GLU A 140 -1.99 -2.88 -12.40
C GLU A 140 -2.22 -2.06 -13.67
N ALA A 141 -2.24 -0.74 -13.55
CA ALA A 141 -2.30 0.14 -14.70
C ALA A 141 -1.53 1.45 -14.46
N GLY A 142 -0.81 1.90 -15.48
CA GLY A 142 -0.25 3.25 -15.47
C GLY A 142 -1.35 4.30 -15.46
N GLU A 143 -1.05 5.47 -14.90
CA GLU A 143 -1.98 6.60 -14.84
C GLU A 143 -2.01 7.34 -16.18
N ASP A 144 -3.07 7.18 -16.93
CA ASP A 144 -3.34 7.91 -18.18
C ASP A 144 -4.86 8.09 -18.32
N PRO A 145 -5.39 9.27 -17.99
CA PRO A 145 -6.84 9.51 -18.02
C PRO A 145 -7.49 9.32 -19.38
N LEU A 146 -6.72 9.45 -20.47
CA LEU A 146 -7.24 9.29 -21.83
C LEU A 146 -7.18 7.83 -22.29
N ARG A 147 -6.08 7.13 -22.00
CA ARG A 147 -5.90 5.75 -22.46
C ARG A 147 -6.42 4.72 -21.47
N ASN A 148 -6.33 5.02 -20.18
CA ASN A 148 -6.75 4.15 -19.08
C ASN A 148 -7.84 4.82 -18.22
N PRO A 149 -8.97 5.32 -18.82
CA PRO A 149 -10.03 5.92 -18.04
C PRO A 149 -10.62 4.90 -17.04
N ILE A 150 -11.29 5.39 -16.02
CA ILE A 150 -11.88 4.52 -14.98
C ILE A 150 -12.86 3.50 -15.61
N GLU A 151 -13.56 3.86 -16.67
CA GLU A 151 -14.50 3.00 -17.38
C GLU A 151 -13.81 1.75 -17.96
N TYR A 152 -12.58 1.88 -18.46
CA TYR A 152 -11.77 0.74 -18.91
C TYR A 152 -11.41 -0.19 -17.75
N ILE A 153 -11.02 0.35 -16.60
CA ILE A 153 -10.73 -0.46 -15.41
C ILE A 153 -11.99 -1.21 -14.96
N LEU A 154 -13.13 -0.53 -14.90
CA LEU A 154 -14.41 -1.13 -14.52
C LEU A 154 -14.86 -2.23 -15.51
N GLU A 155 -14.70 -2.00 -16.82
CA GLU A 155 -14.98 -3.00 -17.85
C GLU A 155 -14.08 -4.22 -17.68
N SER A 156 -12.78 -4.00 -17.42
CA SER A 156 -11.83 -5.08 -17.19
C SER A 156 -12.21 -5.92 -15.96
N ILE A 157 -12.64 -5.29 -14.86
CA ILE A 157 -13.13 -5.99 -13.67
C ILE A 157 -14.36 -6.85 -14.00
N ARG A 158 -15.36 -6.28 -14.71
CA ARG A 158 -16.54 -7.04 -15.15
C ARG A 158 -16.17 -8.21 -16.04
N THR A 159 -15.26 -8.01 -17.00
CA THR A 159 -14.75 -9.07 -17.86
C THR A 159 -14.13 -10.20 -17.03
N ILE A 160 -13.23 -9.88 -16.10
CA ILE A 160 -12.56 -10.86 -15.26
C ILE A 160 -13.55 -11.69 -14.44
N TYR A 161 -14.51 -11.05 -13.77
CA TYR A 161 -15.52 -11.76 -12.99
C TYR A 161 -16.52 -12.58 -13.82
N SER A 162 -16.70 -12.22 -15.10
CA SER A 162 -17.58 -12.99 -16.00
C SER A 162 -16.96 -14.32 -16.46
N ILE A 163 -15.64 -14.51 -16.30
CA ILE A 163 -14.94 -15.68 -16.82
C ILE A 163 -15.14 -16.87 -15.88
N LYS A 164 -15.81 -17.89 -16.39
CA LYS A 164 -15.87 -19.22 -15.78
C LYS A 164 -15.04 -20.15 -16.65
N HIS A 165 -13.99 -20.72 -16.07
CA HIS A 165 -13.09 -21.62 -16.79
C HIS A 165 -12.91 -22.92 -16.00
N LYS A 166 -13.20 -24.07 -16.65
CA LYS A 166 -13.28 -25.38 -15.98
C LYS A 166 -14.22 -25.29 -14.77
N ASN A 167 -13.77 -25.68 -13.59
CA ASN A 167 -14.54 -25.63 -12.33
C ASN A 167 -14.22 -24.41 -11.47
N GLY A 168 -13.72 -23.32 -12.09
CA GLY A 168 -13.24 -22.16 -11.33
C GLY A 168 -13.58 -20.80 -11.93
N ALA A 169 -13.45 -19.80 -11.08
CA ALA A 169 -13.54 -18.39 -11.42
C ALA A 169 -12.57 -17.58 -10.54
N ILE A 170 -12.21 -16.37 -10.98
CA ILE A 170 -11.53 -15.42 -10.10
C ILE A 170 -12.51 -15.00 -9.00
N ARG A 171 -12.05 -15.06 -7.75
CA ARG A 171 -12.88 -14.80 -6.56
C ARG A 171 -12.64 -13.40 -5.97
N ARG A 172 -11.49 -12.80 -6.27
CA ARG A 172 -11.12 -11.50 -5.73
C ARG A 172 -10.21 -10.78 -6.72
N VAL A 173 -10.55 -9.54 -6.99
CA VAL A 173 -9.77 -8.62 -7.82
C VAL A 173 -9.37 -7.45 -6.93
N ASN A 174 -8.08 -7.35 -6.60
CA ASN A 174 -7.50 -6.17 -5.99
C ASN A 174 -7.12 -5.19 -7.09
N VAL A 175 -7.10 -3.90 -6.79
CA VAL A 175 -6.84 -2.86 -7.79
C VAL A 175 -5.74 -1.94 -7.29
N ASN A 176 -4.64 -1.87 -8.05
CA ASN A 176 -3.54 -0.95 -7.84
C ASN A 176 -3.48 0.02 -9.03
N ILE A 177 -4.20 1.11 -8.89
CA ILE A 177 -4.21 2.24 -9.83
C ILE A 177 -3.93 3.52 -9.07
N ALA A 178 -3.55 4.59 -9.80
CA ALA A 178 -3.24 5.88 -9.22
C ALA A 178 -4.38 6.45 -8.35
N ALA A 179 -4.03 7.35 -7.44
CA ALA A 179 -4.97 8.10 -6.61
C ALA A 179 -6.04 8.78 -7.48
N THR A 180 -7.31 8.67 -7.07
CA THR A 180 -8.43 9.17 -7.86
C THR A 180 -9.48 9.87 -6.99
N THR A 181 -10.63 10.21 -7.56
CA THR A 181 -11.71 10.92 -6.88
C THR A 181 -12.60 9.97 -6.06
N VAL A 182 -13.33 10.52 -5.08
CA VAL A 182 -14.33 9.78 -4.30
C VAL A 182 -15.35 9.09 -5.22
N GLU A 183 -15.79 9.76 -6.30
CA GLU A 183 -16.73 9.19 -7.26
C GLU A 183 -16.14 7.94 -7.94
N ASN A 184 -14.90 8.00 -8.41
CA ASN A 184 -14.24 6.85 -9.04
C ASN A 184 -14.02 5.71 -8.04
N TYR A 185 -13.66 6.00 -6.80
CA TYR A 185 -13.56 4.97 -5.75
C TYR A 185 -14.93 4.31 -5.48
N ARG A 186 -16.02 5.07 -5.52
CA ARG A 186 -17.37 4.51 -5.38
C ARG A 186 -17.70 3.56 -6.54
N LYS A 187 -17.37 3.94 -7.76
CA LYS A 187 -17.51 3.05 -8.94
C LYS A 187 -16.71 1.75 -8.78
N LEU A 188 -15.47 1.83 -8.24
CA LEU A 188 -14.65 0.64 -7.98
C LEU A 188 -15.28 -0.24 -6.90
N LYS A 189 -15.79 0.33 -5.81
CA LYS A 189 -16.53 -0.40 -4.79
C LYS A 189 -17.74 -1.13 -5.38
N ASP A 190 -18.55 -0.42 -6.16
CA ASP A 190 -19.74 -0.98 -6.81
C ASP A 190 -19.40 -2.10 -7.81
N ALA A 191 -18.20 -2.05 -8.42
CA ALA A 191 -17.67 -3.13 -9.25
C ALA A 191 -17.21 -4.36 -8.47
N GLY A 192 -17.24 -4.31 -7.13
CA GLY A 192 -16.93 -5.44 -6.24
C GLY A 192 -15.43 -5.74 -6.12
N ILE A 193 -14.58 -4.71 -6.10
CA ILE A 193 -13.16 -4.91 -5.85
C ILE A 193 -12.90 -5.51 -4.46
N GLY A 194 -11.77 -6.17 -4.32
CA GLY A 194 -11.28 -6.63 -3.02
C GLY A 194 -10.60 -5.50 -2.25
N THR A 195 -9.29 -5.38 -2.42
CA THR A 195 -8.49 -4.33 -1.80
C THR A 195 -8.19 -3.24 -2.83
N TYR A 196 -8.33 -1.97 -2.47
CA TYR A 196 -7.68 -0.88 -3.19
C TYR A 196 -6.26 -0.74 -2.68
N ILE A 197 -5.27 -0.82 -3.56
CA ILE A 197 -3.85 -0.77 -3.21
C ILE A 197 -3.26 0.52 -3.79
N LEU A 198 -2.54 1.26 -2.94
CA LEU A 198 -1.75 2.41 -3.39
C LEU A 198 -0.51 2.54 -2.51
N PHE A 199 0.66 2.42 -3.12
CA PHE A 199 1.91 2.67 -2.44
C PHE A 199 2.21 4.16 -2.40
N GLN A 200 2.55 4.66 -1.20
CA GLN A 200 3.02 6.03 -1.02
C GLN A 200 4.37 6.27 -1.70
N GLU A 201 5.12 5.21 -1.94
CA GLU A 201 6.50 5.17 -2.43
C GLU A 201 7.50 5.65 -1.37
N THR A 202 7.47 6.92 -0.98
CA THR A 202 8.17 7.49 0.19
C THR A 202 7.29 8.51 0.89
N TYR A 203 7.36 8.56 2.20
CA TYR A 203 6.68 9.57 3.03
C TYR A 203 7.49 10.87 3.19
N HIS A 204 8.77 10.88 2.75
CA HIS A 204 9.60 12.09 2.79
C HIS A 204 9.20 13.03 1.63
N LYS A 205 8.48 14.09 1.96
CA LYS A 205 7.84 14.98 0.97
C LYS A 205 8.82 15.52 -0.07
N GLU A 206 9.97 16.05 0.33
CA GLU A 206 10.97 16.61 -0.61
C GLU A 206 11.51 15.54 -1.56
N ASN A 207 11.81 14.33 -1.06
CA ASN A 207 12.23 13.22 -1.90
C ASN A 207 11.09 12.76 -2.82
N TYR A 208 9.86 12.73 -2.31
CA TYR A 208 8.69 12.38 -3.11
C TYR A 208 8.54 13.34 -4.31
N GLU A 209 8.61 14.65 -4.07
CA GLU A 209 8.48 15.66 -5.12
C GLU A 209 9.62 15.59 -6.14
N ALA A 210 10.87 15.36 -5.68
CA ALA A 210 12.02 15.16 -6.55
C ALA A 210 11.90 13.89 -7.42
N LEU A 211 11.33 12.81 -6.88
CA LEU A 211 11.15 11.54 -7.57
C LEU A 211 9.93 11.52 -8.50
N HIS A 212 8.96 12.44 -8.31
CA HIS A 212 7.74 12.57 -9.11
C HIS A 212 7.61 13.97 -9.71
N PRO A 213 8.56 14.38 -10.57
CA PRO A 213 8.69 15.78 -10.99
C PRO A 213 7.54 16.27 -11.88
N THR A 214 6.77 15.39 -12.49
CA THR A 214 5.69 15.78 -13.44
C THR A 214 4.53 14.80 -13.42
N GLY A 215 3.36 15.28 -13.83
CA GLY A 215 2.12 14.49 -13.89
C GLY A 215 1.29 14.57 -12.63
N PRO A 216 0.10 13.95 -12.61
CA PRO A 216 -0.80 14.00 -11.45
C PRO A 216 -0.17 13.47 -10.17
N LYS A 217 0.65 12.41 -10.25
CA LYS A 217 1.34 11.80 -9.11
C LYS A 217 2.34 12.75 -8.43
N SER A 218 2.74 13.87 -9.06
CA SER A 218 3.62 14.86 -8.43
C SER A 218 3.00 15.57 -7.21
N LYS A 219 1.69 15.50 -7.05
CA LYS A 219 0.95 16.15 -5.97
C LYS A 219 0.98 15.31 -4.70
N TYR A 220 1.99 15.52 -3.85
CA TYR A 220 2.20 14.77 -2.62
C TYR A 220 0.94 14.66 -1.75
N ALA A 221 0.33 15.77 -1.37
CA ALA A 221 -0.84 15.76 -0.50
C ALA A 221 -2.00 14.96 -1.12
N TYR A 222 -2.32 15.20 -2.40
CA TYR A 222 -3.39 14.49 -3.08
C TYR A 222 -3.16 12.96 -3.10
N HIS A 223 -1.91 12.54 -3.27
CA HIS A 223 -1.54 11.13 -3.26
C HIS A 223 -1.64 10.54 -1.85
N THR A 224 -1.09 11.23 -0.85
CA THR A 224 -1.07 10.79 0.56
C THR A 224 -2.48 10.66 1.16
N GLU A 225 -3.40 11.55 0.77
CA GLU A 225 -4.82 11.57 1.21
C GLU A 225 -5.73 10.64 0.40
N ALA A 226 -5.18 9.78 -0.46
CA ALA A 226 -5.98 8.91 -1.33
C ALA A 226 -6.84 7.91 -0.55
N MET A 227 -6.33 7.41 0.58
CA MET A 227 -7.06 6.43 1.40
C MET A 227 -8.27 7.05 2.11
N ASP A 228 -8.20 8.32 2.50
CA ASP A 228 -9.36 9.04 3.06
C ASP A 228 -10.49 9.10 2.03
N ARG A 229 -10.16 9.43 0.77
CA ARG A 229 -11.15 9.47 -0.31
C ARG A 229 -11.70 8.08 -0.63
N ALA A 230 -10.87 7.04 -0.57
CA ALA A 230 -11.30 5.66 -0.77
C ALA A 230 -12.28 5.20 0.33
N MET A 231 -11.96 5.51 1.59
CA MET A 231 -12.83 5.21 2.73
C MET A 231 -14.12 6.03 2.71
N GLU A 232 -14.08 7.31 2.31
CA GLU A 232 -15.27 8.14 2.11
C GLU A 232 -16.22 7.55 1.05
N ALA A 233 -15.65 6.96 0.00
CA ALA A 233 -16.40 6.23 -1.01
C ALA A 233 -16.96 4.89 -0.52
N GLY A 234 -16.57 4.45 0.69
CA GLY A 234 -16.99 3.23 1.35
C GLY A 234 -16.17 2.00 1.01
N ILE A 235 -14.94 2.16 0.47
CA ILE A 235 -13.97 1.06 0.39
C ILE A 235 -13.49 0.76 1.81
N ASP A 236 -13.61 -0.49 2.22
CA ASP A 236 -13.33 -0.97 3.58
C ASP A 236 -12.05 -1.83 3.68
N ASP A 237 -11.41 -2.10 2.55
CA ASP A 237 -10.15 -2.85 2.48
C ASP A 237 -9.15 -2.10 1.60
N VAL A 238 -8.14 -1.50 2.24
CA VAL A 238 -7.09 -0.72 1.59
C VAL A 238 -5.71 -1.28 1.91
N GLY A 239 -4.80 -1.20 0.94
CA GLY A 239 -3.42 -1.64 1.05
C GLY A 239 -2.44 -0.48 0.86
N LEU A 240 -1.68 -0.19 1.90
CA LEU A 240 -0.62 0.82 1.88
C LEU A 240 0.75 0.15 1.76
N GLY A 241 1.72 0.90 1.28
CA GLY A 241 3.10 0.43 1.20
C GLY A 241 4.07 1.55 0.90
N VAL A 242 5.34 1.22 0.99
CA VAL A 242 6.47 2.07 0.60
C VAL A 242 7.40 1.30 -0.33
N LEU A 243 8.12 1.99 -1.18
CA LEU A 243 9.18 1.43 -2.00
C LEU A 243 10.52 1.72 -1.29
N PHE A 244 10.97 0.76 -0.48
CA PHE A 244 12.23 0.91 0.24
C PHE A 244 13.40 1.14 -0.71
N GLY A 245 14.24 2.12 -0.38
CA GLY A 245 15.38 2.56 -1.19
C GLY A 245 15.21 3.94 -1.81
N LEU A 246 14.00 4.51 -1.81
CA LEU A 246 13.77 5.88 -2.26
C LEU A 246 14.13 6.93 -1.20
N ASN A 247 14.11 6.52 0.06
CA ASN A 247 14.60 7.26 1.22
C ASN A 247 15.19 6.28 2.24
N THR A 248 15.59 6.75 3.42
CA THR A 248 15.98 5.85 4.50
C THR A 248 14.77 5.00 4.92
N TYR A 249 14.95 3.69 4.99
CA TYR A 249 13.87 2.76 5.29
C TYR A 249 13.22 3.03 6.67
N ARG A 250 13.99 3.56 7.60
CA ARG A 250 13.50 3.92 8.93
C ARG A 250 12.49 5.05 8.90
N TYR A 251 12.79 6.09 8.12
CA TYR A 251 11.87 7.22 7.93
C TYR A 251 10.55 6.74 7.30
N ASP A 252 10.66 5.99 6.21
CA ASP A 252 9.49 5.49 5.50
C ASP A 252 8.69 4.47 6.30
N PHE A 253 9.35 3.67 7.14
CA PHE A 253 8.67 2.77 8.06
C PHE A 253 7.83 3.53 9.10
N VAL A 254 8.40 4.58 9.72
CA VAL A 254 7.65 5.42 10.67
C VAL A 254 6.51 6.15 9.96
N GLY A 255 6.76 6.72 8.78
CA GLY A 255 5.73 7.35 7.95
C GLY A 255 4.58 6.40 7.61
N LEU A 256 4.89 5.15 7.25
CA LEU A 256 3.87 4.12 7.02
C LEU A 256 3.06 3.81 8.27
N LEU A 257 3.69 3.75 9.45
CA LEU A 257 2.97 3.56 10.72
C LEU A 257 2.04 4.73 11.03
N LEU A 258 2.48 5.97 10.82
CA LEU A 258 1.62 7.15 11.02
C LEU A 258 0.40 7.11 10.07
N SER A 259 0.60 6.73 8.82
CA SER A 259 -0.48 6.55 7.85
C SER A 259 -1.45 5.45 8.26
N LEU A 260 -0.95 4.30 8.75
CA LEU A 260 -1.79 3.22 9.26
C LEU A 260 -2.57 3.61 10.51
N ILE A 261 -1.97 4.37 11.43
CA ILE A 261 -2.65 4.91 12.61
C ILE A 261 -3.76 5.86 12.16
N HIS A 262 -3.47 6.77 11.23
CA HIS A 262 -4.43 7.73 10.69
C HIS A 262 -5.67 7.03 10.15
N ILE A 263 -5.55 6.05 9.28
CA ILE A 263 -6.70 5.36 8.68
C ILE A 263 -7.42 4.40 9.64
N SER A 264 -6.79 3.94 10.74
CA SER A 264 -7.39 3.01 11.71
C SER A 264 -8.09 3.69 12.89
N GLU A 265 -7.65 4.87 13.32
CA GLU A 265 -8.23 5.62 14.44
C GLU A 265 -9.71 6.00 14.25
N PRO A 266 -10.18 6.44 13.05
CA PRO A 266 -11.59 6.75 12.84
C PRO A 266 -12.53 5.55 13.01
N THR A 267 -12.05 4.33 12.80
CA THR A 267 -12.88 3.11 12.92
C THR A 267 -13.10 2.68 14.37
N ARG A 268 -12.17 2.98 15.27
CA ARG A 268 -12.32 2.71 16.72
C ARG A 268 -13.40 3.57 17.38
N ARG A 269 -13.72 4.74 16.81
CA ARG A 269 -14.76 5.65 17.33
C ARG A 269 -16.18 5.32 16.85
N ARG A 270 -16.34 4.34 15.97
CA ARG A 270 -17.65 3.90 15.43
C ARG A 270 -18.16 2.58 16.02
N GLY A 271 -17.43 2.01 16.95
CA GLY A 271 -17.82 0.79 17.66
C GLY A 271 -18.54 1.06 18.97
#